data_5445f2016b535a8707b09251e6efc037
#
_entry.id   5445f2016b535a8707b09251e6efc037
#
_cell.length_a   1.000
_cell.length_b   1.000
_cell.length_c   1.000
_cell.angle_alpha   90.00
_cell.angle_beta   90.00
_cell.angle_gamma   90.00
#
_symmetry.space_group_name_H-M   'P 1'
#
loop_
_entity.id
_entity.type
_entity.pdbx_description
1 polymer ?
#
loop_
_entity_poly.entity_id
_entity_poly.type
_entity_poly.pdbx_seq_one_letter_code
_entity_poly.pdbx_strand_id
1 'polypeptide(L)'
;MKLQLNSWGFRSIVSASALGAALLFFGAAPLRADDDCQRRIARADHRLHEAAERHGWDSPQAAKYRHQLAEARAWCWEHSHRWWDEDGHRWRSDRDWDDHDHDRH
;
A
#
# COMPACT_ATOMS: atom_id res chain seq x y z
N MET A 1 19.43 1.59 50.98
CA MET A 1 18.57 0.44 50.93
C MET A 1 17.34 0.67 50.07
N LYS A 2 16.63 1.73 50.35
CA LYS A 2 15.41 2.02 49.58
C LYS A 2 15.71 2.28 48.09
N LEU A 3 16.84 2.89 47.81
CA LEU A 3 17.24 3.18 46.44
C LEU A 3 17.47 1.93 45.62
N GLN A 4 17.96 0.89 46.25
CA GLN A 4 18.20 -0.37 45.57
C GLN A 4 16.91 -1.02 45.08
N LEU A 5 15.89 -0.95 45.90
CA LEU A 5 14.58 -1.51 45.53
C LEU A 5 14.00 -0.79 44.31
N ASN A 6 14.17 0.52 44.26
CA ASN A 6 13.70 1.31 43.15
C ASN A 6 14.42 0.93 41.85
N SER A 7 15.70 0.68 41.92
CA SER A 7 16.50 0.28 40.76
C SER A 7 16.00 -1.03 40.17
N TRP A 8 15.61 -1.95 41.00
CA TRP A 8 15.12 -3.24 40.57
C TRP A 8 13.78 -3.12 39.81
N GLY A 9 12.93 -2.26 40.31
CA GLY A 9 11.66 -2.01 39.64
C GLY A 9 11.82 -1.46 38.24
N PHE A 10 12.75 -0.54 38.06
CA PHE A 10 13.03 0.05 36.76
C PHE A 10 13.52 -0.99 35.74
N ARG A 11 14.37 -1.89 36.16
CA ARG A 11 14.90 -2.92 35.29
C ARG A 11 13.81 -3.82 34.72
N SER A 12 12.88 -4.21 35.56
CA SER A 12 11.76 -5.07 35.16
C SER A 12 10.90 -4.38 34.11
N ILE A 13 10.59 -3.11 34.31
CA ILE A 13 9.76 -2.33 33.40
C ILE A 13 10.39 -2.23 32.02
N VAL A 14 11.68 -1.94 31.98
CA VAL A 14 12.40 -1.79 30.70
C VAL A 14 12.37 -3.09 29.89
N SER A 15 12.56 -4.22 30.55
CA SER A 15 12.54 -5.51 29.87
C SER A 15 11.18 -5.79 29.21
N ALA A 16 10.11 -5.51 29.89
CA ALA A 16 8.76 -5.73 29.36
C ALA A 16 8.50 -4.87 28.13
N SER A 17 8.95 -3.62 28.16
CA SER A 17 8.77 -2.72 27.03
C SER A 17 9.48 -3.21 25.78
N ALA A 18 10.68 -3.72 25.92
CA ALA A 18 11.47 -4.21 24.80
C ALA A 18 10.76 -5.36 24.07
N LEU A 19 10.18 -6.30 24.81
CA LEU A 19 9.47 -7.42 24.24
C LEU A 19 8.22 -6.98 23.48
N GLY A 20 7.48 -6.04 24.04
CA GLY A 20 6.30 -5.52 23.38
C GLY A 20 6.60 -4.85 22.04
N ALA A 21 7.67 -4.07 22.00
CA ALA A 21 8.09 -3.40 20.77
C ALA A 21 8.45 -4.39 19.66
N ALA A 22 9.11 -5.49 20.00
CA ALA A 22 9.49 -6.50 19.02
C ALA A 22 8.27 -7.16 18.37
N LEU A 23 7.25 -7.46 19.16
CA LEU A 23 6.02 -8.06 18.64
C LEU A 23 5.28 -7.14 17.68
N LEU A 24 5.22 -5.86 18.00
CA LEU A 24 4.57 -4.88 17.13
C LEU A 24 5.27 -4.77 15.78
N PHE A 25 6.58 -4.85 15.78
CA PHE A 25 7.35 -4.76 14.53
C PHE A 25 7.01 -5.90 13.58
N PHE A 26 6.92 -7.14 14.07
CA PHE A 26 6.60 -8.28 13.23
C PHE A 26 5.17 -8.21 12.69
N GLY A 27 4.24 -7.72 13.48
CA GLY A 27 2.84 -7.63 13.06
C GLY A 27 2.59 -6.56 12.01
N ALA A 28 3.44 -5.53 11.91
CA ALA A 28 3.22 -4.40 11.01
C ALA A 28 3.66 -4.66 9.56
N ALA A 29 4.57 -5.60 9.31
CA ALA A 29 5.17 -5.79 7.99
C ALA A 29 4.15 -6.15 6.88
N PRO A 30 3.21 -7.10 7.06
CA PRO A 30 2.23 -7.42 6.03
C PRO A 30 1.27 -6.26 5.72
N LEU A 31 0.91 -5.49 6.74
CA LEU A 31 0.03 -4.34 6.57
C LEU A 31 0.65 -3.25 5.70
N ARG A 32 1.96 -3.09 5.77
CA ARG A 32 2.66 -2.09 4.96
C ARG A 32 2.57 -2.39 3.48
N ALA A 33 2.69 -3.64 3.09
CA ALA A 33 2.62 -4.02 1.69
C ALA A 33 1.24 -3.68 1.10
N ASP A 34 0.17 -3.95 1.86
CA ASP A 34 -1.19 -3.64 1.43
C ASP A 34 -1.42 -2.13 1.37
N ASP A 35 -0.95 -1.37 2.37
CA ASP A 35 -1.06 0.08 2.38
C ASP A 35 -0.28 0.70 1.22
N ASP A 36 0.92 0.20 0.93
CA ASP A 36 1.72 0.69 -0.18
C ASP A 36 1.04 0.41 -1.52
N CYS A 37 0.43 -0.76 -1.66
CA CYS A 37 -0.33 -1.12 -2.85
C CYS A 37 -1.48 -0.13 -3.08
N GLN A 38 -2.31 0.09 -2.07
CA GLN A 38 -3.43 1.02 -2.18
C GLN A 38 -2.97 2.42 -2.56
N ARG A 39 -1.94 2.92 -1.91
CA ARG A 39 -1.43 4.27 -2.19
C ARG A 39 -0.88 4.40 -3.59
N ARG A 40 -0.15 3.40 -4.06
CA ARG A 40 0.41 3.41 -5.41
C ARG A 40 -0.68 3.45 -6.47
N ILE A 41 -1.69 2.62 -6.30
CA ILE A 41 -2.80 2.55 -7.24
C ILE A 41 -3.65 3.82 -7.18
N ALA A 42 -4.01 4.27 -5.98
CA ALA A 42 -4.82 5.48 -5.83
C ALA A 42 -4.14 6.69 -6.45
N ARG A 43 -2.83 6.82 -6.26
CA ARG A 43 -2.07 7.94 -6.82
C ARG A 43 -2.03 7.87 -8.34
N ALA A 44 -1.77 6.70 -8.90
CA ALA A 44 -1.71 6.54 -10.35
C ALA A 44 -3.09 6.74 -10.98
N ASP A 45 -4.13 6.23 -10.36
CA ASP A 45 -5.50 6.40 -10.82
C ASP A 45 -5.92 7.87 -10.80
N HIS A 46 -5.60 8.59 -9.73
CA HIS A 46 -5.89 10.01 -9.63
C HIS A 46 -5.22 10.81 -10.74
N ARG A 47 -3.95 10.53 -11.01
CA ARG A 47 -3.22 11.22 -12.07
C ARG A 47 -3.78 10.90 -13.45
N LEU A 48 -4.22 9.66 -13.65
CA LEU A 48 -4.86 9.28 -14.90
C LEU A 48 -6.14 10.08 -15.12
N HIS A 49 -6.99 10.17 -14.10
CA HIS A 49 -8.23 10.94 -14.20
C HIS A 49 -7.96 12.42 -14.47
N GLU A 50 -6.98 13.00 -13.81
CA GLU A 50 -6.61 14.39 -14.07
C GLU A 50 -6.13 14.60 -15.50
N ALA A 51 -5.29 13.71 -16.00
CA ALA A 51 -4.79 13.81 -17.37
C ALA A 51 -5.92 13.65 -18.38
N ALA A 52 -6.83 12.73 -18.13
CA ALA A 52 -7.98 12.51 -19.00
C ALA A 52 -8.91 13.71 -19.04
N GLU A 53 -9.13 14.35 -17.90
CA GLU A 53 -9.96 15.57 -17.84
C GLU A 53 -9.35 16.73 -18.59
N ARG A 54 -8.03 16.90 -18.51
CA ARG A 54 -7.33 18.02 -19.13
C ARG A 54 -7.03 17.80 -20.60
N HIS A 55 -6.72 16.58 -20.98
CA HIS A 55 -6.17 16.29 -22.31
C HIS A 55 -6.98 15.25 -23.09
N GLY A 56 -7.94 14.57 -22.44
CA GLY A 56 -8.74 13.52 -23.06
C GLY A 56 -8.18 12.13 -22.79
N TRP A 57 -9.05 11.13 -22.85
CA TRP A 57 -8.67 9.73 -22.59
C TRP A 57 -7.72 9.18 -23.64
N ASP A 58 -7.77 9.68 -24.87
CA ASP A 58 -6.92 9.23 -25.96
C ASP A 58 -5.61 9.99 -26.07
N SER A 59 -5.34 10.89 -25.14
CA SER A 59 -4.13 11.72 -25.17
C SER A 59 -2.89 10.93 -24.78
N PRO A 60 -1.70 11.39 -25.20
CA PRO A 60 -0.43 10.80 -24.74
C PRO A 60 -0.27 10.91 -23.23
N GLN A 61 -0.78 11.97 -22.61
CA GLN A 61 -0.70 12.17 -21.17
C GLN A 61 -1.50 11.10 -20.44
N ALA A 62 -2.71 10.81 -20.88
CA ALA A 62 -3.52 9.74 -20.31
C ALA A 62 -2.87 8.37 -20.51
N ALA A 63 -2.30 8.14 -21.69
CA ALA A 63 -1.61 6.87 -21.96
C ALA A 63 -0.44 6.64 -21.00
N LYS A 64 0.32 7.69 -20.72
CA LYS A 64 1.42 7.62 -19.75
C LYS A 64 0.94 7.16 -18.38
N TYR A 65 -0.15 7.73 -17.88
CA TYR A 65 -0.65 7.40 -16.56
C TYR A 65 -1.40 6.06 -16.52
N ARG A 66 -1.98 5.63 -17.65
CA ARG A 66 -2.49 4.25 -17.75
C ARG A 66 -1.37 3.24 -17.59
N HIS A 67 -0.23 3.52 -18.19
CA HIS A 67 0.95 2.67 -18.07
C HIS A 67 1.44 2.62 -16.60
N GLN A 68 1.50 3.78 -15.95
CA GLN A 68 1.89 3.84 -14.54
C GLN A 68 0.91 3.09 -13.65
N LEU A 69 -0.37 3.16 -13.94
CA LEU A 69 -1.38 2.42 -13.19
C LEU A 69 -1.20 0.91 -13.36
N ALA A 70 -0.93 0.45 -14.58
CA ALA A 70 -0.65 -0.95 -14.84
C ALA A 70 0.60 -1.42 -14.08
N GLU A 71 1.64 -0.60 -14.04
CA GLU A 71 2.84 -0.90 -13.27
C GLU A 71 2.55 -1.00 -11.77
N ALA A 72 1.70 -0.11 -11.26
CA ALA A 72 1.31 -0.16 -9.85
C ALA A 72 0.57 -1.45 -9.51
N ARG A 73 -0.34 -1.88 -10.39
CA ARG A 73 -1.07 -3.13 -10.23
C ARG A 73 -0.12 -4.34 -10.29
N ALA A 74 0.85 -4.32 -11.18
CA ALA A 74 1.85 -5.38 -11.28
C ALA A 74 2.70 -5.45 -10.01
N TRP A 75 3.08 -4.30 -9.48
CA TRP A 75 3.81 -4.24 -8.22
C TRP A 75 3.02 -4.90 -7.09
N CYS A 76 1.73 -4.59 -7.00
CA CYS A 76 0.86 -5.21 -6.00
C CYS A 76 0.80 -6.72 -6.17
N TRP A 77 0.68 -7.19 -7.40
CA TRP A 77 0.62 -8.62 -7.69
C TRP A 77 1.89 -9.34 -7.25
N GLU A 78 3.04 -8.76 -7.53
CA GLU A 78 4.33 -9.35 -7.17
C GLU A 78 4.51 -9.46 -5.65
N HIS A 79 3.98 -8.48 -4.90
CA HIS A 79 4.21 -8.43 -3.45
C HIS A 79 3.13 -9.11 -2.62
N SER A 80 1.89 -9.19 -3.13
CA SER A 80 0.76 -9.69 -2.36
C SER A 80 -0.12 -10.67 -3.10
N HIS A 81 0.13 -10.93 -4.38
CA HIS A 81 -0.70 -11.75 -5.26
C HIS A 81 -2.15 -11.29 -5.32
N ARG A 82 -2.34 -9.98 -5.18
CA ARG A 82 -3.61 -9.29 -5.34
C ARG A 82 -3.34 -7.83 -5.61
N TRP A 83 -4.35 -7.11 -6.08
CA TRP A 83 -4.23 -5.69 -6.35
C TRP A 83 -5.48 -4.97 -5.89
N TRP A 84 -5.33 -3.67 -5.62
CA TRP A 84 -6.42 -2.83 -5.17
C TRP A 84 -7.17 -2.27 -6.37
N ASP A 85 -8.49 -2.51 -6.43
CA ASP A 85 -9.37 -1.94 -7.44
C ASP A 85 -9.96 -0.64 -6.88
N GLU A 86 -9.40 0.49 -7.29
CA GLU A 86 -9.79 1.80 -6.78
C GLU A 86 -11.24 2.13 -7.16
N ASP A 87 -11.65 1.77 -8.37
CA ASP A 87 -13.00 2.05 -8.83
C ASP A 87 -14.05 1.22 -8.07
N GLY A 88 -13.75 -0.04 -7.80
CA GLY A 88 -14.66 -0.92 -7.08
C GLY A 88 -14.48 -0.94 -5.57
N HIS A 89 -13.48 -0.27 -5.05
CA HIS A 89 -13.14 -0.26 -3.62
C HIS A 89 -13.04 -1.66 -3.04
N ARG A 90 -12.27 -2.52 -3.71
CA ARG A 90 -12.10 -3.90 -3.24
C ARG A 90 -10.77 -4.47 -3.69
N TRP A 91 -10.32 -5.51 -3.01
CA TRP A 91 -9.16 -6.28 -3.41
C TRP A 91 -9.55 -7.29 -4.47
N ARG A 92 -8.69 -7.47 -5.46
CA ARG A 92 -8.88 -8.46 -6.53
C ARG A 92 -7.67 -9.36 -6.60
N SER A 93 -7.92 -10.64 -6.85
CA SER A 93 -6.88 -11.66 -6.95
C SER A 93 -6.79 -12.28 -8.35
N ASP A 94 -7.31 -11.62 -9.35
CA ASP A 94 -7.17 -11.99 -10.76
C ASP A 94 -6.24 -11.00 -11.47
N ARG A 95 -5.86 -11.29 -12.69
CA ARG A 95 -4.95 -10.46 -13.48
C ARG A 95 -5.64 -9.85 -14.69
N ASP A 96 -6.85 -9.40 -14.52
CA ASP A 96 -7.64 -8.86 -15.62
C ASP A 96 -7.61 -7.32 -15.72
N TRP A 97 -6.64 -6.67 -15.07
CA TRP A 97 -6.55 -5.21 -15.14
C TRP A 97 -6.25 -4.69 -16.55
N ASP A 98 -5.60 -5.48 -17.38
CA ASP A 98 -5.35 -5.08 -18.76
C ASP A 98 -6.65 -4.96 -19.55
N ASP A 99 -7.58 -5.88 -19.32
CA ASP A 99 -8.89 -5.87 -19.97
C ASP A 99 -9.72 -4.66 -19.54
N HIS A 100 -9.65 -4.30 -18.27
CA HIS A 100 -10.34 -3.11 -17.75
C HIS A 100 -9.88 -1.84 -18.43
N ASP A 101 -8.60 -1.71 -18.71
CA ASP A 101 -8.05 -0.52 -19.33
C ASP A 101 -8.51 -0.39 -20.79
N HIS A 102 -8.73 -1.50 -21.47
CA HIS A 102 -9.28 -1.50 -22.83
C HIS A 102 -10.73 -1.08 -22.87
N ASP A 103 -11.51 -1.48 -21.90
CA ASP A 103 -12.94 -1.18 -21.83
C ASP A 103 -13.24 0.30 -21.62
N ARG A 104 -12.26 1.08 -21.19
CA ARG A 104 -12.44 2.52 -20.95
C ARG A 104 -12.40 3.37 -22.21
N HIS A 105 -12.11 2.79 -23.32
CA HIS A 105 -12.13 3.50 -24.59
C HIS A 105 -13.52 3.54 -25.16
#